data_f859e0b3e0fcc4fea83504994e639f22
#
_entry.id   f859e0b3e0fcc4fea83504994e639f22
#
_cell.length_a   1.000
_cell.length_b   1.000
_cell.length_c   1.000
_cell.angle_alpha   90.00
_cell.angle_beta   90.00
_cell.angle_gamma   90.00
#
_symmetry.space_group_name_H-M   'P 1'
#
loop_
_entity.id
_entity.type
_entity.pdbx_description
1 polymer ?
#
loop_
_entity_poly.entity_id
_entity_poly.type
_entity_poly.pdbx_seq_one_letter_code
_entity_poly.pdbx_strand_id
1 'polypeptide(L)'
;SHTAAAQGGISAALGNAGEDDWRWHMYDTVKGSDWLGDQDCIEYLCKEAPKAVIELEHYGVPFSRTKDGKIYQRAFGGMTKNYGNEPIKRTCAAADRTGHAILHTLYGQALKHKTEFFIEYFALDLLMKNSECKGVLARNLNDGTIHRFRSHITILATGGYGKIYYSATAAHTCTGDGNGMVLRAGLPLQDMEFVQFHPTGLYGIGCLISEAVRGEGGFLLNSKGERFMEKYAPTAKDLASRDVVSRSIAIE
;
A
#
# COMPACT_ATOMS: atom_id res chain seq x y z
N SER A 1 3.75 12.36 2.12
CA SER A 1 2.88 11.31 1.56
C SER A 1 2.79 10.11 2.51
N HIS A 2 1.79 9.28 2.34
CA HIS A 2 1.65 8.05 3.12
C HIS A 2 2.82 7.08 2.89
N THR A 3 3.35 7.06 1.67
CA THR A 3 4.51 6.24 1.31
C THR A 3 5.74 6.53 2.17
N ALA A 4 5.97 7.78 2.57
CA ALA A 4 7.13 8.15 3.41
C ALA A 4 7.16 7.43 4.76
N ALA A 5 6.00 7.05 5.30
CA ALA A 5 5.84 6.37 6.58
C ALA A 5 5.59 4.85 6.44
N ALA A 6 5.52 4.31 5.24
CA ALA A 6 5.25 2.89 5.00
C ALA A 6 6.43 2.01 5.45
N GLN A 7 6.17 1.09 6.36
CA GLN A 7 7.17 0.25 7.01
C GLN A 7 7.15 -1.20 6.50
N GLY A 8 5.98 -1.71 6.16
CA GLY A 8 5.73 -3.13 5.90
C GLY A 8 6.66 -3.76 4.88
N GLY A 9 6.65 -3.28 3.68
CA GLY A 9 7.38 -3.81 2.55
C GLY A 9 6.55 -3.89 1.28
N ILE A 10 7.09 -4.53 0.26
CA ILE A 10 6.44 -4.82 -1.01
C ILE A 10 6.47 -6.33 -1.26
N SER A 11 5.31 -6.91 -1.54
CA SER A 11 5.18 -8.36 -1.70
C SER A 11 5.46 -8.81 -3.11
N ALA A 12 6.32 -9.82 -3.25
CA ALA A 12 6.65 -10.45 -4.52
C ALA A 12 7.12 -11.89 -4.30
N ALA A 13 6.71 -12.81 -5.16
CA ALA A 13 7.09 -14.21 -5.08
C ALA A 13 8.51 -14.42 -5.63
N LEU A 14 9.54 -13.95 -4.89
CA LEU A 14 10.95 -14.09 -5.29
C LEU A 14 11.52 -15.46 -4.98
N GLY A 15 10.92 -16.22 -4.07
CA GLY A 15 11.45 -17.51 -3.62
C GLY A 15 12.72 -17.44 -2.77
N ASN A 16 13.09 -16.27 -2.22
CA ASN A 16 14.31 -16.12 -1.44
C ASN A 16 14.24 -16.73 -0.04
N ALA A 17 13.05 -16.74 0.55
CA ALA A 17 12.81 -17.28 1.89
C ALA A 17 12.26 -18.73 1.89
N GLY A 18 12.17 -19.35 0.72
CA GLY A 18 11.62 -20.67 0.47
C GLY A 18 10.95 -20.72 -0.90
N GLU A 19 10.54 -21.91 -1.34
CA GLU A 19 9.81 -22.05 -2.59
C GLU A 19 8.55 -21.19 -2.61
N ASP A 20 8.36 -20.37 -3.64
CA ASP A 20 7.20 -19.49 -3.82
C ASP A 20 6.83 -19.43 -5.30
N ASP A 21 5.53 -19.16 -5.56
CA ASP A 21 4.99 -19.04 -6.91
C ASP A 21 4.01 -17.84 -6.95
N TRP A 22 4.07 -17.04 -8.01
CA TRP A 22 3.18 -15.90 -8.20
C TRP A 22 1.69 -16.31 -8.23
N ARG A 23 1.36 -17.57 -8.59
CA ARG A 23 -0.01 -18.09 -8.58
C ARG A 23 -0.55 -18.23 -7.14
N TRP A 24 0.31 -18.57 -6.19
CA TRP A 24 -0.07 -18.57 -4.78
C TRP A 24 -0.29 -17.17 -4.26
N HIS A 25 0.56 -16.21 -4.71
CA HIS A 25 0.35 -14.79 -4.42
C HIS A 25 -0.97 -14.28 -5.00
N MET A 26 -1.28 -14.63 -6.25
CA MET A 26 -2.56 -14.33 -6.90
C MET A 26 -3.74 -14.90 -6.10
N TYR A 27 -3.67 -16.18 -5.71
CA TYR A 27 -4.71 -16.83 -4.91
C TYR A 27 -4.98 -16.08 -3.60
N ASP A 28 -3.93 -15.74 -2.85
CA ASP A 28 -4.06 -14.96 -1.60
C ASP A 28 -4.70 -13.59 -1.85
N THR A 29 -4.35 -12.93 -2.95
CA THR A 29 -4.86 -11.60 -3.29
C THR A 29 -6.33 -11.66 -3.72
N VAL A 30 -6.72 -12.61 -4.55
CA VAL A 30 -8.12 -12.83 -4.96
C VAL A 30 -8.98 -13.17 -3.75
N LYS A 31 -8.51 -14.07 -2.89
CA LYS A 31 -9.20 -14.44 -1.65
C LYS A 31 -9.29 -13.28 -0.68
N GLY A 32 -8.21 -12.49 -0.53
CA GLY A 32 -8.17 -11.32 0.34
C GLY A 32 -9.07 -10.18 -0.10
N SER A 33 -9.42 -10.12 -1.38
CA SER A 33 -10.42 -9.19 -1.95
C SER A 33 -11.85 -9.76 -1.94
N ASP A 34 -12.12 -10.82 -1.18
CA ASP A 34 -13.41 -11.51 -1.14
C ASP A 34 -13.96 -11.91 -2.52
N TRP A 35 -13.06 -12.25 -3.46
CA TRP A 35 -13.35 -12.61 -4.86
C TRP A 35 -13.98 -11.49 -5.69
N LEU A 36 -13.96 -10.26 -5.21
CA LEU A 36 -14.54 -9.08 -5.88
C LEU A 36 -13.53 -8.33 -6.75
N GLY A 37 -12.22 -8.55 -6.54
CA GLY A 37 -11.18 -7.90 -7.30
C GLY A 37 -11.16 -8.33 -8.78
N ASP A 38 -10.70 -7.43 -9.66
CA ASP A 38 -10.43 -7.74 -11.06
C ASP A 38 -9.28 -8.75 -11.16
N GLN A 39 -9.61 -9.98 -11.53
CA GLN A 39 -8.66 -11.10 -11.49
C GLN A 39 -7.56 -10.98 -12.55
N ASP A 40 -7.83 -10.36 -13.70
CA ASP A 40 -6.83 -10.14 -14.74
C ASP A 40 -5.79 -9.12 -14.27
N CYS A 41 -6.23 -8.05 -13.60
CA CYS A 41 -5.35 -7.06 -12.97
C CYS A 41 -4.53 -7.68 -11.83
N ILE A 42 -5.13 -8.54 -11.01
CA ILE A 42 -4.45 -9.25 -9.92
C ILE A 42 -3.41 -10.22 -10.46
N GLU A 43 -3.74 -10.99 -11.51
CA GLU A 43 -2.79 -11.88 -12.19
C GLU A 43 -1.57 -11.11 -12.68
N TYR A 44 -1.82 -10.03 -13.43
CA TYR A 44 -0.75 -9.17 -13.95
C TYR A 44 0.14 -8.63 -12.82
N LEU A 45 -0.45 -8.08 -11.76
CA LEU A 45 0.28 -7.54 -10.62
C LEU A 45 1.16 -8.61 -9.95
N CYS A 46 0.61 -9.77 -9.63
CA CYS A 46 1.34 -10.82 -8.92
C CYS A 46 2.45 -11.45 -9.77
N LYS A 47 2.22 -11.56 -11.08
CA LYS A 47 3.18 -12.10 -12.04
C LYS A 47 4.36 -11.16 -12.30
N GLU A 48 4.08 -9.83 -12.38
CA GLU A 48 5.11 -8.82 -12.63
C GLU A 48 5.80 -8.31 -11.35
N ALA A 49 5.22 -8.54 -10.17
CA ALA A 49 5.78 -8.08 -8.90
C ALA A 49 7.26 -8.47 -8.67
N PRO A 50 7.72 -9.70 -8.97
CA PRO A 50 9.12 -10.08 -8.85
C PRO A 50 10.04 -9.18 -9.68
N LYS A 51 9.66 -8.93 -10.93
CA LYS A 51 10.42 -8.06 -11.84
C LYS A 51 10.46 -6.62 -11.35
N ALA A 52 9.32 -6.10 -10.88
CA ALA A 52 9.23 -4.74 -10.33
C ALA A 52 10.13 -4.55 -9.10
N VAL A 53 10.24 -5.56 -8.21
CA VAL A 53 11.13 -5.50 -7.05
C VAL A 53 12.60 -5.46 -7.47
N ILE A 54 12.99 -6.28 -8.45
CA ILE A 54 14.35 -6.28 -8.99
C ILE A 54 14.66 -4.95 -9.70
N GLU A 55 13.69 -4.38 -10.42
CA GLU A 55 13.85 -3.05 -11.04
C GLU A 55 14.05 -1.95 -9.98
N LEU A 56 13.29 -1.96 -8.90
CA LEU A 56 13.48 -1.05 -7.76
C LEU A 56 14.88 -1.19 -7.14
N GLU A 57 15.37 -2.42 -7.01
CA GLU A 57 16.74 -2.68 -6.54
C GLU A 57 17.78 -2.07 -7.49
N HIS A 58 17.62 -2.25 -8.81
CA HIS A 58 18.49 -1.66 -9.82
C HIS A 58 18.44 -0.12 -9.82
N TYR A 59 17.32 0.48 -9.45
CA TYR A 59 17.24 1.93 -9.23
C TYR A 59 17.98 2.38 -7.96
N GLY A 60 18.35 1.45 -7.07
CA GLY A 60 19.11 1.72 -5.87
C GLY A 60 18.33 1.61 -4.56
N VAL A 61 17.13 0.98 -4.56
CA VAL A 61 16.42 0.73 -3.31
C VAL A 61 17.22 -0.23 -2.43
N PRO A 62 17.63 0.17 -1.23
CA PRO A 62 18.50 -0.62 -0.36
C PRO A 62 17.69 -1.66 0.42
N PHE A 63 17.14 -2.65 -0.25
CA PHE A 63 16.47 -3.77 0.43
C PHE A 63 17.42 -4.45 1.41
N SER A 64 16.91 -4.83 2.56
CA SER A 64 17.63 -5.66 3.54
C SER A 64 18.06 -6.99 2.92
N ARG A 65 19.17 -7.54 3.37
CA ARG A 65 19.75 -8.78 2.83
C ARG A 65 19.74 -9.91 3.83
N THR A 66 19.57 -11.11 3.32
CA THR A 66 19.87 -12.34 4.03
C THR A 66 21.39 -12.55 4.14
N LYS A 67 21.82 -13.52 4.94
CA LYS A 67 23.26 -13.84 5.10
C LYS A 67 23.93 -14.30 3.80
N ASP A 68 23.15 -14.88 2.89
CA ASP A 68 23.57 -15.33 1.56
C ASP A 68 23.38 -14.26 0.46
N GLY A 69 23.11 -13.01 0.85
CA GLY A 69 23.07 -11.85 -0.05
C GLY A 69 21.76 -11.64 -0.81
N LYS A 70 20.74 -12.47 -0.62
CA LYS A 70 19.45 -12.32 -1.27
C LYS A 70 18.62 -11.22 -0.63
N ILE A 71 17.64 -10.66 -1.36
CA ILE A 71 16.66 -9.72 -0.79
C ILE A 71 15.91 -10.41 0.36
N TYR A 72 15.92 -9.77 1.53
CA TYR A 72 15.20 -10.25 2.70
C TYR A 72 13.69 -10.18 2.47
N GLN A 73 13.00 -11.25 2.83
CA GLN A 73 11.55 -11.35 2.79
C GLN A 73 11.01 -11.70 4.17
N ARG A 74 10.03 -10.94 4.66
CA ARG A 74 9.37 -11.17 5.95
C ARG A 74 7.99 -11.78 5.80
N ALA A 75 7.50 -12.40 6.87
CA ALA A 75 6.11 -12.82 6.97
C ALA A 75 5.18 -11.61 7.06
N PHE A 76 4.00 -11.75 6.46
CA PHE A 76 2.94 -10.75 6.52
C PHE A 76 1.58 -11.46 6.55
N GLY A 77 0.54 -10.78 7.05
CA GLY A 77 -0.77 -11.38 7.20
C GLY A 77 -1.38 -11.84 5.87
N GLY A 78 -1.99 -13.01 5.89
CA GLY A 78 -2.70 -13.57 4.74
C GLY A 78 -1.82 -14.12 3.61
N MET A 79 -0.50 -14.22 3.81
CA MET A 79 0.41 -14.77 2.80
C MET A 79 0.65 -16.26 2.99
N THR A 80 0.31 -17.03 1.95
CA THR A 80 0.36 -18.49 1.99
C THR A 80 1.00 -19.08 0.74
N LYS A 81 1.49 -20.30 0.84
CA LYS A 81 1.84 -21.15 -0.30
C LYS A 81 0.84 -22.28 -0.47
N ASN A 82 0.91 -22.98 -1.58
CA ASN A 82 0.04 -24.11 -1.90
C ASN A 82 -1.45 -23.76 -1.73
N TYR A 83 -1.86 -22.56 -2.19
CA TYR A 83 -3.26 -22.12 -2.19
C TYR A 83 -3.91 -22.13 -0.80
N GLY A 84 -3.26 -21.52 0.18
CA GLY A 84 -3.80 -21.34 1.52
C GLY A 84 -3.35 -22.37 2.57
N ASN A 85 -2.49 -23.33 2.22
CA ASN A 85 -2.14 -24.42 3.12
C ASN A 85 -1.10 -24.07 4.18
N GLU A 86 -0.08 -23.26 3.82
CA GLU A 86 1.04 -22.97 4.71
C GLU A 86 1.44 -21.48 4.62
N PRO A 87 1.85 -20.85 5.73
CA PRO A 87 2.38 -19.48 5.69
C PRO A 87 3.66 -19.37 4.86
N ILE A 88 3.84 -18.23 4.19
CA ILE A 88 5.05 -17.93 3.43
C ILE A 88 5.56 -16.51 3.70
N LYS A 89 6.85 -16.29 3.49
CA LYS A 89 7.50 -14.98 3.58
C LYS A 89 7.77 -14.46 2.17
N ARG A 90 6.98 -13.47 1.71
CA ARG A 90 7.19 -12.86 0.38
C ARG A 90 7.30 -11.33 0.40
N THR A 91 7.22 -10.70 1.56
CA THR A 91 7.27 -9.24 1.67
C THR A 91 8.70 -8.76 1.73
N CYS A 92 9.18 -8.17 0.63
CA CYS A 92 10.52 -7.58 0.52
C CYS A 92 10.56 -6.26 1.30
N ALA A 93 11.60 -6.09 2.13
CA ALA A 93 11.65 -4.95 3.04
C ALA A 93 13.05 -4.31 3.11
N ALA A 94 13.06 -3.00 3.39
CA ALA A 94 14.24 -2.24 3.79
C ALA A 94 14.06 -1.85 5.26
N ALA A 95 14.40 -2.76 6.18
CA ALA A 95 14.18 -2.64 7.62
C ALA A 95 12.73 -2.22 7.94
N ASP A 96 12.53 -1.16 8.70
CA ASP A 96 11.23 -0.56 9.06
C ASP A 96 10.89 0.70 8.23
N ARG A 97 11.61 0.94 7.13
CA ARG A 97 11.55 2.16 6.32
C ARG A 97 11.42 1.90 4.82
N THR A 98 10.77 0.82 4.44
CA THR A 98 10.69 0.41 3.02
C THR A 98 10.08 1.49 2.13
N GLY A 99 8.98 2.11 2.56
CA GLY A 99 8.34 3.17 1.78
C GLY A 99 9.21 4.41 1.64
N HIS A 100 9.87 4.84 2.72
CA HIS A 100 10.84 5.94 2.68
C HIS A 100 11.99 5.66 1.70
N ALA A 101 12.55 4.45 1.75
CA ALA A 101 13.63 4.03 0.85
C ALA A 101 13.20 4.06 -0.62
N ILE A 102 12.04 3.49 -0.95
CA ILE A 102 11.48 3.51 -2.30
C ILE A 102 11.24 4.94 -2.78
N LEU A 103 10.58 5.76 -1.97
CA LEU A 103 10.22 7.14 -2.33
C LEU A 103 11.46 7.97 -2.64
N HIS A 104 12.48 7.94 -1.76
CA HIS A 104 13.70 8.73 -1.96
C HIS A 104 14.54 8.22 -3.13
N THR A 105 14.59 6.91 -3.35
CA THR A 105 15.28 6.34 -4.52
C THR A 105 14.61 6.79 -5.82
N LEU A 106 13.29 6.66 -5.92
CA LEU A 106 12.55 7.07 -7.11
C LEU A 106 12.59 8.60 -7.33
N TYR A 107 12.55 9.39 -6.26
CA TYR A 107 12.74 10.83 -6.34
C TYR A 107 14.13 11.18 -6.89
N GLY A 108 15.18 10.52 -6.40
CA GLY A 108 16.55 10.69 -6.92
C GLY A 108 16.66 10.33 -8.41
N GLN A 109 16.02 9.23 -8.83
CA GLN A 109 15.96 8.86 -10.26
C GLN A 109 15.20 9.91 -11.09
N ALA A 110 14.08 10.42 -10.61
CA ALA A 110 13.32 11.46 -11.30
C ALA A 110 14.15 12.75 -11.48
N LEU A 111 14.92 13.16 -10.47
CA LEU A 111 15.85 14.29 -10.58
C LEU A 111 16.94 14.04 -11.62
N LYS A 112 17.50 12.82 -11.65
CA LYS A 112 18.50 12.42 -12.66
C LYS A 112 17.95 12.56 -14.09
N HIS A 113 16.66 12.28 -14.27
CA HIS A 113 15.96 12.42 -15.55
C HIS A 113 15.37 13.82 -15.78
N LYS A 114 15.73 14.80 -14.95
CA LYS A 114 15.31 16.21 -15.07
C LYS A 114 13.79 16.39 -15.05
N THR A 115 13.10 15.58 -14.28
CA THR A 115 11.65 15.72 -14.05
C THR A 115 11.38 17.05 -13.34
N GLU A 116 10.48 17.88 -13.86
CA GLU A 116 10.02 19.09 -13.19
C GLU A 116 9.05 18.75 -12.06
N PHE A 117 9.29 19.36 -10.89
CA PHE A 117 8.44 19.20 -9.71
C PHE A 117 7.78 20.53 -9.35
N PHE A 118 6.47 20.54 -9.30
CA PHE A 118 5.68 21.69 -8.84
C PHE A 118 5.22 21.43 -7.40
N ILE A 119 6.10 21.76 -6.45
CA ILE A 119 5.90 21.53 -5.02
C ILE A 119 4.95 22.60 -4.47
N GLU A 120 4.02 22.18 -3.56
CA GLU A 120 3.00 23.05 -2.98
C GLU A 120 2.03 23.64 -4.02
N TYR A 121 1.78 22.88 -5.08
CA TYR A 121 0.68 23.12 -6.01
C TYR A 121 -0.48 22.17 -5.68
N PHE A 122 -1.62 22.75 -5.32
CA PHE A 122 -2.84 21.99 -5.03
C PHE A 122 -3.66 21.82 -6.31
N ALA A 123 -3.82 20.57 -6.75
CA ALA A 123 -4.64 20.24 -7.92
C ALA A 123 -6.12 20.46 -7.60
N LEU A 124 -6.77 21.31 -8.37
CA LEU A 124 -8.17 21.70 -8.19
C LEU A 124 -9.11 20.84 -9.02
N ASP A 125 -8.83 20.74 -10.33
CA ASP A 125 -9.68 20.04 -11.28
C ASP A 125 -8.91 19.55 -12.51
N LEU A 126 -9.49 18.58 -13.22
CA LEU A 126 -9.04 18.15 -14.54
C LEU A 126 -9.50 19.12 -15.61
N LEU A 127 -8.63 19.41 -16.57
CA LEU A 127 -8.98 20.22 -17.76
C LEU A 127 -9.58 19.31 -18.81
N MET A 128 -10.91 19.22 -18.83
CA MET A 128 -11.64 18.38 -19.79
C MET A 128 -12.07 19.18 -21.02
N LYS A 129 -11.93 18.59 -22.20
CA LYS A 129 -12.45 19.10 -23.47
C LYS A 129 -12.86 17.96 -24.39
N ASN A 130 -14.10 17.92 -24.83
CA ASN A 130 -14.64 16.88 -25.73
C ASN A 130 -14.35 15.45 -25.19
N SER A 131 -14.61 15.21 -23.91
CA SER A 131 -14.36 13.94 -23.22
C SER A 131 -12.88 13.53 -23.12
N GLU A 132 -11.93 14.42 -23.44
CA GLU A 132 -10.51 14.19 -23.30
C GLU A 132 -9.92 15.02 -22.16
N CYS A 133 -9.07 14.41 -21.34
CA CYS A 133 -8.27 15.13 -20.34
C CYS A 133 -7.10 15.84 -21.04
N LYS A 134 -7.02 17.16 -20.87
CA LYS A 134 -5.97 18.02 -21.46
C LYS A 134 -4.99 18.57 -20.43
N GLY A 135 -5.05 18.05 -19.19
CA GLY A 135 -4.17 18.46 -18.11
C GLY A 135 -4.91 18.75 -16.81
N VAL A 136 -4.31 19.59 -15.98
CA VAL A 136 -4.76 19.89 -14.62
C VAL A 136 -4.79 21.40 -14.38
N LEU A 137 -5.80 21.86 -13.64
CA LEU A 137 -5.85 23.17 -13.02
C LEU A 137 -5.31 23.05 -11.59
N ALA A 138 -4.34 23.87 -11.23
CA ALA A 138 -3.76 23.84 -9.89
C ALA A 138 -3.58 25.25 -9.33
N ARG A 139 -3.64 25.35 -7.99
CA ARG A 139 -3.34 26.57 -7.25
C ARG A 139 -1.96 26.46 -6.61
N ASN A 140 -1.11 27.44 -6.83
CA ASN A 140 0.11 27.61 -6.06
C ASN A 140 -0.27 28.03 -4.64
N LEU A 141 0.14 27.27 -3.63
CA LEU A 141 -0.19 27.55 -2.24
C LEU A 141 0.63 28.70 -1.65
N ASN A 142 1.78 29.04 -2.25
CA ASN A 142 2.66 30.10 -1.75
C ASN A 142 2.13 31.51 -2.07
N ASP A 143 1.56 31.71 -3.27
CA ASP A 143 1.13 33.02 -3.75
C ASP A 143 -0.37 33.09 -4.11
N GLY A 144 -1.05 31.95 -4.09
CA GLY A 144 -2.47 31.83 -4.40
C GLY A 144 -2.83 31.87 -5.87
N THR A 145 -1.86 31.95 -6.78
CA THR A 145 -2.10 32.03 -8.23
C THR A 145 -2.63 30.71 -8.78
N ILE A 146 -3.41 30.80 -9.87
CA ILE A 146 -4.01 29.64 -10.55
C ILE A 146 -3.20 29.35 -11.82
N HIS A 147 -2.81 28.09 -11.97
CA HIS A 147 -2.01 27.61 -13.07
C HIS A 147 -2.72 26.51 -13.86
N ARG A 148 -2.57 26.52 -15.17
CA ARG A 148 -3.02 25.46 -16.07
C ARG A 148 -1.84 24.66 -16.57
N PHE A 149 -1.75 23.40 -16.15
CA PHE A 149 -0.76 22.45 -16.66
C PHE A 149 -1.39 21.67 -17.80
N ARG A 150 -0.93 21.91 -19.01
CA ARG A 150 -1.42 21.22 -20.22
C ARG A 150 -0.57 20.00 -20.49
N SER A 151 -1.24 18.86 -20.75
CA SER A 151 -0.55 17.61 -21.02
C SER A 151 -1.34 16.75 -22.02
N HIS A 152 -0.64 15.88 -22.72
CA HIS A 152 -1.25 14.84 -23.54
C HIS A 152 -1.78 13.68 -22.72
N ILE A 153 -1.10 13.38 -21.59
CA ILE A 153 -1.46 12.30 -20.65
C ILE A 153 -1.41 12.88 -19.25
N THR A 154 -2.43 12.61 -18.46
CA THR A 154 -2.48 12.98 -17.03
C THR A 154 -2.60 11.70 -16.21
N ILE A 155 -1.65 11.48 -15.29
CA ILE A 155 -1.67 10.34 -14.37
C ILE A 155 -2.09 10.85 -12.99
N LEU A 156 -3.18 10.29 -12.46
CA LEU A 156 -3.63 10.56 -11.10
C LEU A 156 -3.00 9.53 -10.15
N ALA A 157 -2.10 9.99 -9.30
CA ALA A 157 -1.43 9.19 -8.27
C ALA A 157 -1.59 9.85 -6.90
N THR A 158 -2.82 10.27 -6.58
CA THR A 158 -3.16 11.13 -5.44
C THR A 158 -3.29 10.39 -4.11
N GLY A 159 -3.06 9.07 -4.12
CA GLY A 159 -3.17 8.22 -2.92
C GLY A 159 -4.61 7.98 -2.51
N GLY A 160 -4.77 7.49 -1.28
CA GLY A 160 -6.07 7.12 -0.72
C GLY A 160 -6.87 8.30 -0.15
N TYR A 161 -8.02 7.99 0.44
CA TYR A 161 -8.95 8.96 1.01
C TYR A 161 -9.31 8.69 2.48
N GLY A 162 -8.44 7.99 3.22
CA GLY A 162 -8.71 7.61 4.61
C GLY A 162 -9.00 8.78 5.56
N LYS A 163 -8.56 10.00 5.22
CA LYS A 163 -8.81 11.21 6.03
C LYS A 163 -10.21 11.80 5.91
N ILE A 164 -11.09 11.22 5.11
CA ILE A 164 -12.53 11.53 5.20
C ILE A 164 -13.18 11.00 6.49
N TYR A 165 -12.52 10.03 7.15
CA TYR A 165 -12.98 9.48 8.43
C TYR A 165 -12.30 10.20 9.59
N TYR A 166 -13.03 10.38 10.70
CA TYR A 166 -12.54 11.05 11.90
C TYR A 166 -11.30 10.37 12.49
N SER A 167 -11.35 9.05 12.67
CA SER A 167 -10.22 8.25 13.15
C SER A 167 -9.57 7.50 11.97
N ALA A 168 -8.41 7.95 11.56
CA ALA A 168 -7.67 7.30 10.48
C ALA A 168 -6.17 7.44 10.70
N THR A 169 -5.43 6.37 10.45
CA THR A 169 -3.96 6.34 10.46
C THR A 169 -3.35 6.81 9.14
N ALA A 170 -4.18 7.16 8.15
CA ALA A 170 -3.75 7.67 6.86
C ALA A 170 -3.04 9.04 6.99
N ALA A 171 -2.11 9.32 6.07
CA ALA A 171 -1.45 10.61 5.99
C ALA A 171 -2.47 11.75 5.78
N HIS A 172 -2.16 12.95 6.28
CA HIS A 172 -3.04 14.12 6.15
C HIS A 172 -3.39 14.50 4.71
N THR A 173 -2.56 14.11 3.75
CA THR A 173 -2.77 14.31 2.31
C THR A 173 -3.75 13.30 1.68
N CYS A 174 -4.22 12.29 2.43
CA CYS A 174 -5.15 11.27 1.93
C CYS A 174 -6.61 11.75 2.07
N THR A 175 -6.96 12.81 1.38
CA THR A 175 -8.23 13.56 1.53
C THR A 175 -9.28 13.26 0.45
N GLY A 176 -8.91 12.46 -0.58
CA GLY A 176 -9.83 12.10 -1.65
C GLY A 176 -10.01 13.16 -2.75
N ASP A 177 -9.15 14.17 -2.80
CA ASP A 177 -9.24 15.25 -3.79
C ASP A 177 -9.15 14.71 -5.23
N GLY A 178 -8.31 13.68 -5.48
CA GLY A 178 -8.23 13.03 -6.77
C GLY A 178 -9.56 12.38 -7.20
N ASN A 179 -10.21 11.68 -6.28
CA ASN A 179 -11.54 11.10 -6.52
C ASN A 179 -12.57 12.19 -6.80
N GLY A 180 -12.52 13.29 -6.04
CA GLY A 180 -13.38 14.46 -6.24
C GLY A 180 -13.20 15.09 -7.63
N MET A 181 -11.96 15.24 -8.11
CA MET A 181 -11.68 15.76 -9.46
C MET A 181 -12.25 14.84 -10.56
N VAL A 182 -12.09 13.52 -10.41
CA VAL A 182 -12.61 12.52 -11.33
C VAL A 182 -14.15 12.60 -11.40
N LEU A 183 -14.80 12.66 -10.22
CA LEU A 183 -16.27 12.76 -10.15
C LEU A 183 -16.78 14.06 -10.79
N ARG A 184 -16.17 15.21 -10.51
CA ARG A 184 -16.54 16.50 -11.12
C ARG A 184 -16.30 16.52 -12.63
N ALA A 185 -15.33 15.75 -13.13
CA ALA A 185 -15.09 15.58 -14.56
C ALA A 185 -16.13 14.66 -15.25
N GLY A 186 -17.09 14.11 -14.52
CA GLY A 186 -18.13 13.21 -15.04
C GLY A 186 -17.62 11.79 -15.33
N LEU A 187 -16.49 11.40 -14.77
CA LEU A 187 -15.92 10.06 -14.91
C LEU A 187 -16.39 9.14 -13.78
N PRO A 188 -16.52 7.83 -14.02
CA PRO A 188 -16.96 6.89 -13.00
C PRO A 188 -15.91 6.68 -11.91
N LEU A 189 -16.38 6.40 -10.70
CA LEU A 189 -15.60 5.86 -9.57
C LEU A 189 -16.08 4.43 -9.31
N GLN A 190 -15.19 3.57 -8.86
CA GLN A 190 -15.48 2.16 -8.60
C GLN A 190 -15.00 1.78 -7.19
N ASP A 191 -15.72 0.85 -6.55
CA ASP A 191 -15.37 0.20 -5.29
C ASP A 191 -15.14 1.17 -4.12
N MET A 192 -15.86 2.29 -4.09
CA MET A 192 -15.67 3.34 -3.10
C MET A 192 -16.09 2.94 -1.68
N GLU A 193 -16.91 1.89 -1.54
CA GLU A 193 -17.30 1.31 -0.25
C GLU A 193 -16.21 0.47 0.41
N PHE A 194 -15.20 0.02 -0.35
CA PHE A 194 -14.13 -0.83 0.18
C PHE A 194 -13.03 0.01 0.82
N VAL A 195 -13.20 0.27 2.11
CA VAL A 195 -12.20 0.96 2.94
C VAL A 195 -11.68 0.00 4.00
N GLN A 196 -10.36 -0.18 4.05
CA GLN A 196 -9.73 -1.02 5.05
C GLN A 196 -9.12 -0.15 6.16
N PHE A 197 -9.59 -0.33 7.40
CA PHE A 197 -8.95 0.22 8.58
C PHE A 197 -7.84 -0.71 9.06
N HIS A 198 -6.71 -0.15 9.45
CA HIS A 198 -5.62 -0.95 10.02
C HIS A 198 -6.00 -1.42 11.42
N PRO A 199 -5.89 -2.74 11.74
CA PRO A 199 -6.37 -3.30 13.01
C PRO A 199 -5.59 -2.82 14.23
N THR A 200 -4.34 -2.40 14.07
CA THR A 200 -3.48 -2.00 15.18
C THR A 200 -3.07 -0.54 15.07
N GLY A 201 -3.77 0.31 15.79
CA GLY A 201 -3.47 1.73 15.97
C GLY A 201 -3.50 2.10 17.45
N LEU A 202 -2.74 3.12 17.84
CA LEU A 202 -2.81 3.67 19.20
C LEU A 202 -4.05 4.51 19.34
N TYR A 203 -4.96 4.09 20.23
CA TYR A 203 -6.20 4.81 20.52
C TYR A 203 -5.89 6.24 21.00
N GLY A 204 -6.68 7.21 20.53
CA GLY A 204 -6.56 8.61 20.89
C GLY A 204 -5.44 9.37 20.16
N ILE A 205 -4.36 8.70 19.75
CA ILE A 205 -3.22 9.32 19.06
C ILE A 205 -3.31 9.15 17.54
N GLY A 206 -3.95 8.07 17.08
CA GLY A 206 -4.07 7.74 15.66
C GLY A 206 -2.76 7.27 15.03
N CYS A 207 -1.78 6.85 15.83
CA CYS A 207 -0.50 6.34 15.35
C CYS A 207 -0.63 4.85 14.98
N LEU A 208 -0.10 4.49 13.80
CA LEU A 208 -0.10 3.11 13.31
C LEU A 208 0.96 2.27 14.04
N ILE A 209 0.56 1.10 14.52
CA ILE A 209 1.49 0.02 14.84
C ILE A 209 1.56 -0.90 13.63
N SER A 210 2.70 -0.86 12.94
CA SER A 210 2.88 -1.60 11.68
C SER A 210 2.63 -3.10 11.85
N GLU A 211 2.02 -3.71 10.85
CA GLU A 211 1.88 -5.17 10.76
C GLU A 211 3.23 -5.90 10.72
N ALA A 212 4.30 -5.22 10.31
CA ALA A 212 5.66 -5.74 10.36
C ALA A 212 6.05 -6.21 11.78
N VAL A 213 5.53 -5.56 12.85
CA VAL A 213 5.74 -5.99 14.24
C VAL A 213 5.23 -7.41 14.46
N ARG A 214 4.03 -7.73 13.96
CA ARG A 214 3.48 -9.10 14.03
C ARG A 214 4.25 -10.06 13.11
N GLY A 215 4.69 -9.60 11.95
CA GLY A 215 5.55 -10.37 11.05
C GLY A 215 6.91 -10.75 11.64
N GLU A 216 7.44 -9.94 12.54
CA GLU A 216 8.70 -10.18 13.26
C GLU A 216 8.49 -10.87 14.62
N GLY A 217 7.29 -11.37 14.90
CA GLY A 217 7.00 -12.19 16.09
C GLY A 217 6.20 -11.48 17.20
N GLY A 218 5.75 -10.26 16.99
CA GLY A 218 4.84 -9.58 17.89
C GLY A 218 3.46 -10.26 17.93
N PHE A 219 2.76 -10.18 19.05
CA PHE A 219 1.43 -10.77 19.23
C PHE A 219 0.49 -9.84 19.97
N LEU A 220 -0.81 -10.10 19.84
CA LEU A 220 -1.88 -9.32 20.43
C LEU A 220 -2.34 -9.96 21.73
N LEU A 221 -2.52 -9.14 22.78
CA LEU A 221 -3.07 -9.54 24.06
C LEU A 221 -4.37 -8.79 24.35
N ASN A 222 -5.33 -9.48 24.95
CA ASN A 222 -6.51 -8.82 25.52
C ASN A 222 -6.21 -8.24 26.91
N SER A 223 -7.21 -7.63 27.55
CA SER A 223 -7.08 -7.02 28.88
C SER A 223 -6.74 -8.02 30.00
N LYS A 224 -6.90 -9.31 29.76
CA LYS A 224 -6.54 -10.41 30.67
C LYS A 224 -5.14 -10.96 30.45
N GLY A 225 -4.41 -10.43 29.45
CA GLY A 225 -3.08 -10.91 29.06
C GLY A 225 -3.09 -12.19 28.21
N GLU A 226 -4.22 -12.55 27.61
CA GLU A 226 -4.37 -13.75 26.79
C GLU A 226 -4.10 -13.43 25.32
N ARG A 227 -3.41 -14.34 24.63
CA ARG A 227 -3.23 -14.28 23.16
C ARG A 227 -4.52 -14.71 22.45
N PHE A 228 -5.49 -13.82 22.36
CA PHE A 228 -6.84 -14.13 21.90
C PHE A 228 -6.92 -14.55 20.42
N MET A 229 -5.96 -14.17 19.57
CA MET A 229 -5.98 -14.54 18.15
C MET A 229 -5.89 -16.05 17.91
N GLU A 230 -5.37 -16.82 18.86
CA GLU A 230 -5.35 -18.30 18.79
C GLU A 230 -6.75 -18.91 18.80
N LYS A 231 -7.72 -18.21 19.41
CA LYS A 231 -9.15 -18.60 19.43
C LYS A 231 -9.84 -18.34 18.08
N TYR A 232 -9.54 -17.23 17.43
CA TYR A 232 -10.22 -16.78 16.21
C TYR A 232 -9.58 -17.27 14.92
N ALA A 233 -8.27 -17.46 14.93
CA ALA A 233 -7.49 -17.92 13.78
C ALA A 233 -6.39 -18.90 14.23
N PRO A 234 -6.72 -20.17 14.58
CA PRO A 234 -5.76 -21.12 15.18
C PRO A 234 -4.50 -21.34 14.36
N THR A 235 -4.59 -21.29 13.02
CA THR A 235 -3.46 -21.53 12.11
C THR A 235 -2.64 -20.27 11.89
N ALA A 236 -3.26 -19.17 11.48
CA ALA A 236 -2.56 -17.92 11.12
C ALA A 236 -2.29 -17.04 12.35
N LYS A 237 -3.03 -17.21 13.44
CA LYS A 237 -2.91 -16.45 14.69
C LYS A 237 -2.89 -14.93 14.42
N ASP A 238 -1.90 -14.24 14.95
CA ASP A 238 -1.70 -12.80 14.80
C ASP A 238 -1.39 -12.37 13.35
N LEU A 239 -1.08 -13.30 12.46
CA LEU A 239 -0.90 -13.10 11.02
C LEU A 239 -2.13 -13.48 10.19
N ALA A 240 -3.31 -13.56 10.79
CA ALA A 240 -4.56 -13.61 10.05
C ALA A 240 -4.75 -12.33 9.22
N SER A 241 -5.64 -12.37 8.24
CA SER A 241 -5.99 -11.19 7.43
C SER A 241 -6.50 -10.04 8.31
N ARG A 242 -6.33 -8.81 7.86
CA ARG A 242 -6.61 -7.60 8.68
C ARG A 242 -8.05 -7.50 9.14
N ASP A 243 -8.99 -7.91 8.31
CA ASP A 243 -10.42 -7.93 8.64
C ASP A 243 -10.72 -8.92 9.77
N VAL A 244 -10.11 -10.11 9.75
CA VAL A 244 -10.24 -11.09 10.83
C VAL A 244 -9.65 -10.55 12.13
N VAL A 245 -8.45 -9.96 12.07
CA VAL A 245 -7.82 -9.36 13.26
C VAL A 245 -8.68 -8.23 13.82
N SER A 246 -9.19 -7.34 12.95
CA SER A 246 -10.02 -6.20 13.36
C SER A 246 -11.32 -6.64 14.04
N ARG A 247 -12.02 -7.62 13.46
CA ARG A 247 -13.23 -8.18 14.07
C ARG A 247 -12.95 -8.87 15.40
N SER A 248 -11.84 -9.58 15.49
CA SER A 248 -11.44 -10.26 16.74
C SER A 248 -11.15 -9.28 17.87
N ILE A 249 -10.44 -8.17 17.57
CA ILE A 249 -10.20 -7.10 18.54
C ILE A 249 -11.51 -6.46 19.02
N ALA A 250 -12.48 -6.28 18.11
CA ALA A 250 -13.76 -5.68 18.47
C ALA A 250 -14.64 -6.59 19.35
N ILE A 251 -14.41 -7.90 19.30
CA ILE A 251 -15.15 -8.90 20.11
C ILE A 251 -14.54 -9.05 21.52
N GLU A 252 -13.21 -8.96 21.64
CA GLU A 252 -12.48 -9.09 22.91
C GLU A 252 -12.59 -7.82 23.79
#